data_b6d388d3f3e6b079287f4be1b883211d
#
_entry.id   b6d388d3f3e6b079287f4be1b883211d
#
_cell.length_a   1.000
_cell.length_b   1.000
_cell.length_c   1.000
_cell.angle_alpha   90.00
_cell.angle_beta   90.00
_cell.angle_gamma   90.00
#
_symmetry.space_group_name_H-M   'P 1'
#
loop_
_entity.id
_entity.type
_entity.pdbx_description
1 polymer ?
#
loop_
_entity_poly.entity_id
_entity_poly.type
_entity_poly.pdbx_seq_one_letter_code
_entity_poly.pdbx_strand_id
1 'polypeptide(L)'
;MVASEPARARRLHYGWIVLVIGTLVVFAALGLARFGYSMVLPAMQEGLSLDSTQAGGLATANLIGYLLLSALGGALASRFGPRAVITVGLLVAGTSMLLTGAVQGFASAAFWRGLTGIGSGASNIPVMGLMAAWFAARRRGLASGVAVAGSSLALIALGPTVPAILGAHGEHGWRVCWWSFGAVTLLLALLAWLLLRNCPEDIGLRPVACTDDAPPVQRAGAPGLNWS
;
A
#
# COMPACT_ATOMS: atom_id res chain seq x y z
N MET A 1 -14.41 -2.79 52.36
CA MET A 1 -15.28 -2.91 51.18
C MET A 1 -14.55 -2.23 50.03
N VAL A 2 -13.78 -2.98 49.25
CA VAL A 2 -13.05 -2.45 48.09
C VAL A 2 -14.03 -2.54 46.90
N ALA A 3 -14.45 -1.36 46.41
CA ALA A 3 -15.32 -1.29 45.25
C ALA A 3 -14.52 -1.80 44.02
N SER A 4 -14.97 -2.91 43.45
CA SER A 4 -14.46 -3.44 42.19
C SER A 4 -14.81 -2.45 41.07
N GLU A 5 -13.81 -1.80 40.49
CA GLU A 5 -14.00 -1.01 39.26
C GLU A 5 -14.59 -1.92 38.17
N PRO A 6 -15.64 -1.45 37.46
CA PRO A 6 -16.21 -2.23 36.38
C PRO A 6 -15.15 -2.41 35.28
N ALA A 7 -14.94 -3.65 34.86
CA ALA A 7 -14.06 -4.03 33.77
C ALA A 7 -14.41 -3.20 32.52
N ARG A 8 -13.59 -2.18 32.22
CA ARG A 8 -13.70 -1.36 31.02
C ARG A 8 -13.60 -2.30 29.81
N ALA A 9 -14.70 -2.50 29.11
CA ALA A 9 -14.74 -3.28 27.90
C ALA A 9 -13.52 -2.92 27.02
N ARG A 10 -12.68 -3.88 26.70
CA ARG A 10 -11.49 -3.72 25.85
C ARG A 10 -11.95 -3.28 24.47
N ARG A 11 -12.16 -1.99 24.26
CA ARG A 11 -12.37 -1.46 22.93
C ARG A 11 -11.10 -1.75 22.10
N LEU A 12 -11.28 -2.37 20.95
CA LEU A 12 -10.18 -2.60 20.01
C LEU A 12 -9.44 -1.27 19.78
N HIS A 13 -8.14 -1.27 20.06
CA HIS A 13 -7.33 -0.07 19.88
C HIS A 13 -7.29 0.30 18.39
N TYR A 14 -7.52 1.57 18.07
CA TYR A 14 -7.62 2.03 16.68
C TYR A 14 -6.38 1.69 15.84
N GLY A 15 -5.22 1.52 16.45
CA GLY A 15 -4.00 1.06 15.78
C GLY A 15 -4.17 -0.26 15.02
N TRP A 16 -5.07 -1.16 15.45
CA TRP A 16 -5.36 -2.39 14.71
C TRP A 16 -6.14 -2.12 13.42
N ILE A 17 -7.01 -1.11 13.42
CA ILE A 17 -7.70 -0.66 12.20
C ILE A 17 -6.67 -0.09 11.21
N VAL A 18 -5.75 0.74 11.71
CA VAL A 18 -4.67 1.30 10.89
C VAL A 18 -3.78 0.20 10.33
N LEU A 19 -3.48 -0.87 11.09
CA LEU A 19 -2.72 -2.02 10.62
C LEU A 19 -3.44 -2.76 9.50
N VAL A 20 -4.72 -3.06 9.67
CA VAL A 20 -5.52 -3.75 8.63
C VAL A 20 -5.57 -2.92 7.35
N ILE A 21 -5.87 -1.62 7.46
CA ILE A 21 -5.90 -0.75 6.29
C ILE A 21 -4.51 -0.61 5.66
N GLY A 22 -3.45 -0.49 6.46
CA GLY A 22 -2.07 -0.49 5.95
C GLY A 22 -1.72 -1.78 5.18
N THR A 23 -2.15 -2.93 5.68
CA THR A 23 -2.00 -4.23 5.00
C THR A 23 -2.75 -4.24 3.66
N LEU A 24 -3.98 -3.71 3.61
CA LEU A 24 -4.76 -3.60 2.39
C LEU A 24 -4.17 -2.58 1.40
N VAL A 25 -3.52 -1.52 1.88
CA VAL A 25 -2.76 -0.61 1.02
C VAL A 25 -1.60 -1.34 0.34
N VAL A 26 -0.83 -2.14 1.08
CA VAL A 26 0.27 -2.94 0.52
C VAL A 26 -0.26 -4.03 -0.43
N PHE A 27 -1.41 -4.64 -0.10
CA PHE A 27 -2.14 -5.56 -0.99
C PHE A 27 -2.40 -4.90 -2.36
N ALA A 28 -2.91 -3.67 -2.40
CA ALA A 28 -3.17 -2.96 -3.65
C ALA A 28 -1.88 -2.50 -4.33
N ALA A 29 -1.01 -1.79 -3.58
CA ALA A 29 0.17 -1.11 -4.14
C ALA A 29 1.25 -2.06 -4.65
N LEU A 30 1.49 -3.19 -3.99
CA LEU A 30 2.45 -4.19 -4.45
C LEU A 30 1.76 -5.40 -5.05
N GLY A 31 0.71 -5.91 -4.43
CA GLY A 31 0.03 -7.10 -4.86
C GLY A 31 -0.65 -6.93 -6.22
N LEU A 32 -1.67 -6.09 -6.28
CA LEU A 32 -2.43 -5.91 -7.53
C LEU A 32 -1.61 -5.16 -8.58
N ALA A 33 -0.97 -4.04 -8.20
CA ALA A 33 -0.29 -3.17 -9.15
C ALA A 33 0.97 -3.78 -9.76
N ARG A 34 1.74 -4.55 -9.00
CA ARG A 34 3.02 -5.11 -9.43
C ARG A 34 2.94 -6.60 -9.72
N PHE A 35 2.50 -7.41 -8.77
CA PHE A 35 2.47 -8.86 -8.92
C PHE A 35 1.31 -9.34 -9.80
N GLY A 36 0.17 -8.63 -9.79
CA GLY A 36 -0.94 -8.92 -10.69
C GLY A 36 -0.54 -8.86 -12.17
N TYR A 37 0.41 -7.98 -12.52
CA TYR A 37 0.95 -7.91 -13.88
C TYR A 37 1.53 -9.23 -14.36
N SER A 38 2.34 -9.89 -13.56
CA SER A 38 2.99 -11.14 -13.94
C SER A 38 2.00 -12.25 -14.31
N MET A 39 0.84 -12.26 -13.65
CA MET A 39 -0.20 -13.25 -13.91
C MET A 39 -1.05 -12.92 -15.15
N VAL A 40 -1.24 -11.63 -15.43
CA VAL A 40 -2.03 -11.16 -16.59
C VAL A 40 -1.16 -11.03 -17.84
N LEU A 41 0.16 -10.98 -17.69
CA LEU A 41 1.12 -10.72 -18.77
C LEU A 41 0.94 -11.61 -20.01
N PRO A 42 0.81 -12.95 -19.94
CA PRO A 42 0.66 -13.78 -21.13
C PRO A 42 -0.55 -13.38 -21.99
N ALA A 43 -1.71 -13.22 -21.36
CA ALA A 43 -2.94 -12.81 -22.05
C ALA A 43 -2.86 -11.36 -22.58
N MET A 44 -2.14 -10.46 -21.88
CA MET A 44 -1.91 -9.09 -22.34
C MET A 44 -0.94 -9.06 -23.53
N GLN A 45 0.08 -9.91 -23.56
CA GLN A 45 1.00 -10.04 -24.70
C GLN A 45 0.25 -10.48 -25.97
N GLU A 46 -0.57 -11.51 -25.87
CA GLU A 46 -1.41 -11.98 -26.99
C GLU A 46 -2.38 -10.88 -27.45
N GLY A 47 -3.12 -10.28 -26.51
CA GLY A 47 -4.16 -9.29 -26.81
C GLY A 47 -3.64 -7.96 -27.39
N LEU A 48 -2.39 -7.59 -27.16
CA LEU A 48 -1.74 -6.39 -27.70
C LEU A 48 -0.64 -6.71 -28.72
N SER A 49 -0.41 -7.99 -29.07
CA SER A 49 0.65 -8.47 -29.95
C SER A 49 2.04 -7.94 -29.54
N LEU A 50 2.35 -7.98 -28.24
CA LEU A 50 3.62 -7.50 -27.68
C LEU A 50 4.70 -8.57 -27.79
N ASP A 51 5.90 -8.17 -28.17
CA ASP A 51 7.07 -9.01 -28.03
C ASP A 51 7.59 -9.09 -26.58
N SER A 52 8.52 -9.99 -26.32
CA SER A 52 9.08 -10.19 -24.97
C SER A 52 9.84 -8.96 -24.46
N THR A 53 10.45 -8.17 -25.35
CA THR A 53 11.17 -6.94 -24.99
C THR A 53 10.18 -5.86 -24.53
N GLN A 54 9.07 -5.71 -25.25
CA GLN A 54 8.00 -4.79 -24.90
C GLN A 54 7.34 -5.19 -23.58
N ALA A 55 7.08 -6.47 -23.36
CA ALA A 55 6.56 -6.98 -22.09
C ALA A 55 7.49 -6.65 -20.91
N GLY A 56 8.80 -6.88 -21.06
CA GLY A 56 9.81 -6.46 -20.09
C GLY A 56 9.84 -4.94 -19.91
N GLY A 57 9.66 -4.18 -20.99
CA GLY A 57 9.56 -2.72 -20.98
C GLY A 57 8.41 -2.19 -20.11
N LEU A 58 7.23 -2.85 -20.13
CA LEU A 58 6.10 -2.50 -19.27
C LEU A 58 6.40 -2.73 -17.78
N ALA A 59 7.09 -3.81 -17.45
CA ALA A 59 7.53 -4.09 -16.08
C ALA A 59 8.56 -3.03 -15.62
N THR A 60 9.50 -2.69 -16.49
CA THR A 60 10.54 -1.68 -16.24
C THR A 60 9.93 -0.30 -16.05
N ALA A 61 8.96 0.12 -16.87
CA ALA A 61 8.26 1.38 -16.72
C ALA A 61 7.58 1.50 -15.34
N ASN A 62 6.91 0.43 -14.90
CA ASN A 62 6.32 0.37 -13.56
C ASN A 62 7.38 0.46 -12.45
N LEU A 63 8.51 -0.25 -12.59
CA LEU A 63 9.58 -0.23 -11.61
C LEU A 63 10.24 1.16 -11.50
N ILE A 64 10.49 1.83 -12.63
CA ILE A 64 11.04 3.19 -12.64
C ILE A 64 10.08 4.15 -11.92
N GLY A 65 8.80 4.12 -12.26
CA GLY A 65 7.79 4.94 -11.57
C GLY A 65 7.76 4.69 -10.07
N TYR A 66 7.81 3.42 -9.66
CA TYR A 66 7.87 3.03 -8.26
C TYR A 66 9.10 3.57 -7.54
N LEU A 67 10.29 3.44 -8.12
CA LEU A 67 11.54 3.91 -7.52
C LEU A 67 11.57 5.43 -7.38
N LEU A 68 11.09 6.17 -8.38
CA LEU A 68 11.02 7.63 -8.33
C LEU A 68 10.20 8.12 -7.13
N LEU A 69 9.01 7.58 -6.96
CA LEU A 69 8.13 8.03 -5.87
C LEU A 69 8.42 7.34 -4.52
N SER A 70 9.03 6.18 -4.51
CA SER A 70 9.47 5.57 -3.24
C SER A 70 10.57 6.39 -2.57
N ALA A 71 11.50 6.95 -3.34
CA ALA A 71 12.54 7.83 -2.83
C ALA A 71 11.98 9.15 -2.24
N LEU A 72 10.93 9.69 -2.86
CA LEU A 72 10.28 10.93 -2.43
C LEU A 72 9.13 10.72 -1.43
N GLY A 73 8.59 9.51 -1.36
CA GLY A 73 7.38 9.19 -0.60
C GLY A 73 7.49 9.50 0.89
N GLY A 74 8.65 9.27 1.49
CA GLY A 74 8.92 9.63 2.88
C GLY A 74 8.90 11.14 3.12
N ALA A 75 9.53 11.92 2.24
CA ALA A 75 9.56 13.38 2.31
C ALA A 75 8.16 13.99 2.07
N LEU A 76 7.40 13.43 1.13
CA LEU A 76 6.01 13.84 0.91
C LEU A 76 5.13 13.52 2.12
N ALA A 77 5.29 12.34 2.71
CA ALA A 77 4.53 11.93 3.88
C ALA A 77 4.84 12.78 5.12
N SER A 78 6.09 13.22 5.30
CA SER A 78 6.46 14.13 6.39
C SER A 78 5.88 15.53 6.21
N ARG A 79 5.68 15.98 4.96
CA ARG A 79 5.15 17.32 4.65
C ARG A 79 3.63 17.37 4.61
N PHE A 80 2.99 16.38 3.98
CA PHE A 80 1.54 16.38 3.72
C PHE A 80 0.76 15.38 4.58
N GLY A 81 1.45 14.61 5.40
CA GLY A 81 0.90 13.52 6.20
C GLY A 81 0.74 12.21 5.42
N PRO A 82 1.02 11.06 6.06
CA PRO A 82 0.97 9.74 5.42
C PRO A 82 -0.42 9.39 4.86
N ARG A 83 -1.51 9.77 5.53
CA ARG A 83 -2.88 9.54 5.05
C ARG A 83 -3.13 10.12 3.67
N ALA A 84 -2.79 11.39 3.45
CA ALA A 84 -3.03 12.07 2.18
C ALA A 84 -2.17 11.46 1.07
N VAL A 85 -0.88 11.22 1.33
CA VAL A 85 0.06 10.68 0.34
C VAL A 85 -0.34 9.26 -0.08
N ILE A 86 -0.70 8.39 0.88
CA ILE A 86 -1.19 7.03 0.60
C ILE A 86 -2.45 7.09 -0.28
N THR A 87 -3.41 7.92 0.10
CA THR A 87 -4.68 8.01 -0.62
C THR A 87 -4.49 8.50 -2.06
N VAL A 88 -3.73 9.59 -2.26
CA VAL A 88 -3.43 10.12 -3.60
C VAL A 88 -2.66 9.10 -4.42
N GLY A 89 -1.68 8.42 -3.81
CA GLY A 89 -0.93 7.37 -4.47
C GLY A 89 -1.82 6.21 -4.94
N LEU A 90 -2.75 5.74 -4.10
CA LEU A 90 -3.72 4.71 -4.48
C LEU A 90 -4.71 5.19 -5.55
N LEU A 91 -5.14 6.47 -5.50
CA LEU A 91 -5.98 7.04 -6.56
C LEU A 91 -5.26 7.04 -7.90
N VAL A 92 -4.00 7.48 -7.93
CA VAL A 92 -3.17 7.46 -9.14
C VAL A 92 -2.98 6.02 -9.64
N ALA A 93 -2.61 5.09 -8.76
CA ALA A 93 -2.41 3.68 -9.14
C ALA A 93 -3.70 3.04 -9.65
N GLY A 94 -4.82 3.19 -8.94
CA GLY A 94 -6.11 2.58 -9.31
C GLY A 94 -6.65 3.12 -10.64
N THR A 95 -6.61 4.45 -10.84
CA THR A 95 -7.02 5.07 -12.10
C THR A 95 -6.13 4.61 -13.25
N SER A 96 -4.81 4.56 -13.04
CA SER A 96 -3.86 4.09 -14.05
C SER A 96 -4.08 2.62 -14.43
N MET A 97 -4.46 1.77 -13.46
CA MET A 97 -4.82 0.38 -13.73
C MET A 97 -6.10 0.28 -14.57
N LEU A 98 -7.16 1.05 -14.24
CA LEU A 98 -8.37 1.09 -15.07
C LEU A 98 -8.04 1.48 -16.51
N LEU A 99 -7.20 2.50 -16.69
CA LEU A 99 -6.78 2.98 -18.01
C LEU A 99 -5.83 2.00 -18.71
N THR A 100 -5.04 1.21 -17.98
CA THR A 100 -4.28 0.09 -18.54
C THR A 100 -5.22 -0.97 -19.17
N GLY A 101 -6.40 -1.20 -18.62
CA GLY A 101 -7.40 -2.07 -19.22
C GLY A 101 -7.98 -1.56 -20.56
N ALA A 102 -7.84 -0.27 -20.85
CA ALA A 102 -8.38 0.35 -22.06
C ALA A 102 -7.31 0.60 -23.17
N VAL A 103 -6.05 0.26 -22.96
CA VAL A 103 -4.95 0.51 -23.91
C VAL A 103 -5.07 -0.32 -25.18
N GLN A 104 -4.49 0.21 -26.27
CA GLN A 104 -4.50 -0.45 -27.59
C GLN A 104 -3.08 -0.72 -28.13
N GLY A 105 -2.03 -0.38 -27.39
CA GLY A 105 -0.66 -0.61 -27.83
C GLY A 105 0.38 -0.34 -26.74
N PHE A 106 1.64 -0.67 -27.06
CA PHE A 106 2.77 -0.64 -26.10
C PHE A 106 2.97 0.75 -25.45
N ALA A 107 3.00 1.84 -26.24
CA ALA A 107 3.34 3.16 -25.70
C ALA A 107 2.32 3.63 -24.63
N SER A 108 1.03 3.46 -24.91
CA SER A 108 -0.02 3.80 -23.93
C SER A 108 0.02 2.87 -22.71
N ALA A 109 0.27 1.59 -22.91
CA ALA A 109 0.45 0.64 -21.82
C ALA A 109 1.66 1.01 -20.94
N ALA A 110 2.80 1.34 -21.51
CA ALA A 110 4.01 1.74 -20.79
C ALA A 110 3.78 3.02 -19.98
N PHE A 111 3.11 4.01 -20.53
CA PHE A 111 2.76 5.24 -19.83
C PHE A 111 1.91 4.96 -18.58
N TRP A 112 0.79 4.22 -18.71
CA TRP A 112 -0.08 3.92 -17.58
C TRP A 112 0.57 2.98 -16.56
N ARG A 113 1.42 2.06 -17.00
CA ARG A 113 2.23 1.22 -16.12
C ARG A 113 3.24 2.05 -15.31
N GLY A 114 3.87 3.04 -15.93
CA GLY A 114 4.73 3.99 -15.23
C GLY A 114 3.98 4.78 -14.14
N LEU A 115 2.79 5.30 -14.46
CA LEU A 115 1.93 5.99 -13.49
C LEU A 115 1.45 5.05 -12.37
N THR A 116 1.12 3.80 -12.70
CA THR A 116 0.77 2.78 -11.68
C THR A 116 1.94 2.60 -10.71
N GLY A 117 3.17 2.55 -11.21
CA GLY A 117 4.38 2.50 -10.39
C GLY A 117 4.54 3.71 -9.48
N ILE A 118 4.36 4.91 -10.01
CA ILE A 118 4.38 6.19 -9.27
C ILE A 118 3.40 6.13 -8.09
N GLY A 119 2.14 5.79 -8.36
CA GLY A 119 1.12 5.66 -7.32
C GLY A 119 1.45 4.60 -6.27
N SER A 120 1.97 3.45 -6.70
CA SER A 120 2.38 2.35 -5.80
C SER A 120 3.52 2.77 -4.88
N GLY A 121 4.56 3.43 -5.41
CA GLY A 121 5.70 3.93 -4.62
C GLY A 121 5.27 4.97 -3.60
N ALA A 122 4.42 5.92 -4.01
CA ALA A 122 3.87 6.94 -3.13
C ALA A 122 3.01 6.36 -2.00
N SER A 123 2.32 5.24 -2.22
CA SER A 123 1.45 4.63 -1.22
C SER A 123 2.19 3.70 -0.26
N ASN A 124 3.11 2.88 -0.77
CA ASN A 124 3.73 1.80 0.01
C ASN A 124 4.69 2.31 1.10
N ILE A 125 5.55 3.27 0.77
CA ILE A 125 6.57 3.76 1.71
C ILE A 125 5.96 4.41 2.97
N PRO A 126 4.95 5.31 2.87
CA PRO A 126 4.37 5.92 4.06
C PRO A 126 3.64 4.94 4.99
N VAL A 127 3.22 3.75 4.52
CA VAL A 127 2.64 2.72 5.39
C VAL A 127 3.62 2.30 6.47
N MET A 128 4.91 2.15 6.15
CA MET A 128 5.92 1.79 7.14
C MET A 128 6.09 2.89 8.20
N GLY A 129 6.00 4.14 7.80
CA GLY A 129 5.96 5.30 8.71
C GLY A 129 4.75 5.27 9.64
N LEU A 130 3.57 4.92 9.12
CA LEU A 130 2.36 4.73 9.94
C LEU A 130 2.54 3.63 10.98
N MET A 131 3.09 2.47 10.60
CA MET A 131 3.35 1.38 11.55
C MET A 131 4.30 1.85 12.66
N ALA A 132 5.31 2.67 12.31
CA ALA A 132 6.23 3.24 13.29
C ALA A 132 5.58 4.26 14.24
N ALA A 133 4.59 5.02 13.78
CA ALA A 133 3.85 6.00 14.60
C ALA A 133 2.80 5.34 15.50
N TRP A 134 2.09 4.32 15.01
CA TRP A 134 0.97 3.69 15.71
C TRP A 134 1.37 2.56 16.65
N PHE A 135 2.58 1.99 16.52
CA PHE A 135 3.04 0.87 17.34
C PHE A 135 4.33 1.20 18.08
N ALA A 136 4.35 0.89 19.38
CA ALA A 136 5.56 1.04 20.19
C ALA A 136 6.70 0.15 19.66
N ALA A 137 7.95 0.52 19.95
CA ALA A 137 9.17 -0.13 19.42
C ALA A 137 9.12 -1.67 19.49
N ARG A 138 8.61 -2.22 20.62
CA ARG A 138 8.48 -3.68 20.84
C ARG A 138 7.58 -4.39 19.82
N ARG A 139 6.53 -3.72 19.31
CA ARG A 139 5.54 -4.31 18.38
C ARG A 139 5.66 -3.80 16.95
N ARG A 140 6.52 -2.83 16.69
CA ARG A 140 6.71 -2.21 15.37
C ARG A 140 7.12 -3.23 14.31
N GLY A 141 8.06 -4.13 14.63
CA GLY A 141 8.48 -5.18 13.70
C GLY A 141 7.34 -6.11 13.30
N LEU A 142 6.51 -6.54 14.26
CA LEU A 142 5.33 -7.35 13.98
C LEU A 142 4.33 -6.59 13.10
N ALA A 143 4.03 -5.34 13.42
CA ALA A 143 3.09 -4.52 12.65
C ALA A 143 3.57 -4.31 11.21
N SER A 144 4.85 -4.00 11.02
CA SER A 144 5.45 -3.85 9.68
C SER A 144 5.44 -5.18 8.92
N GLY A 145 5.76 -6.30 9.57
CA GLY A 145 5.71 -7.63 8.95
C GLY A 145 4.31 -8.01 8.48
N VAL A 146 3.28 -7.75 9.31
CA VAL A 146 1.87 -7.97 8.94
C VAL A 146 1.46 -7.05 7.78
N ALA A 147 1.86 -5.79 7.81
CA ALA A 147 1.56 -4.87 6.71
C ALA A 147 2.16 -5.36 5.38
N VAL A 148 3.44 -5.78 5.37
CA VAL A 148 4.11 -6.31 4.17
C VAL A 148 3.48 -7.61 3.67
N ALA A 149 2.96 -8.46 4.57
CA ALA A 149 2.25 -9.69 4.19
C ALA A 149 1.01 -9.42 3.32
N GLY A 150 0.52 -8.18 3.27
CA GLY A 150 -0.54 -7.76 2.34
C GLY A 150 -0.23 -8.10 0.88
N SER A 151 1.02 -7.98 0.45
CA SER A 151 1.44 -8.35 -0.91
C SER A 151 1.32 -9.85 -1.18
N SER A 152 1.64 -10.68 -0.19
CA SER A 152 1.48 -12.15 -0.28
C SER A 152 0.00 -12.56 -0.27
N LEU A 153 -0.81 -11.89 0.52
CA LEU A 153 -2.27 -12.09 0.51
C LEU A 153 -2.86 -11.79 -0.87
N ALA A 154 -2.36 -10.75 -1.55
CA ALA A 154 -2.76 -10.47 -2.92
C ALA A 154 -2.41 -11.61 -3.88
N LEU A 155 -1.21 -12.17 -3.79
CA LEU A 155 -0.81 -13.32 -4.62
C LEU A 155 -1.72 -14.52 -4.39
N ILE A 156 -2.07 -14.81 -3.13
CA ILE A 156 -3.00 -15.89 -2.78
C ILE A 156 -4.39 -15.62 -3.39
N ALA A 157 -4.87 -14.40 -3.34
CA ALA A 157 -6.16 -14.02 -3.93
C ALA A 157 -6.13 -14.04 -5.46
N LEU A 158 -5.05 -13.57 -6.08
CA LEU A 158 -4.88 -13.52 -7.53
C LEU A 158 -4.74 -14.91 -8.16
N GLY A 159 -4.17 -15.88 -7.43
CA GLY A 159 -3.99 -17.25 -7.91
C GLY A 159 -5.23 -17.89 -8.52
N PRO A 160 -6.36 -17.95 -7.81
CA PRO A 160 -7.61 -18.46 -8.37
C PRO A 160 -8.38 -17.42 -9.20
N THR A 161 -8.30 -16.12 -8.86
CA THR A 161 -9.17 -15.11 -9.51
C THR A 161 -8.73 -14.76 -10.92
N VAL A 162 -7.42 -14.62 -11.18
CA VAL A 162 -6.93 -14.25 -12.52
C VAL A 162 -7.26 -15.34 -13.56
N PRO A 163 -6.92 -16.64 -13.36
CA PRO A 163 -7.30 -17.69 -14.31
C PRO A 163 -8.82 -17.79 -14.51
N ALA A 164 -9.61 -17.61 -13.46
CA ALA A 164 -11.08 -17.62 -13.57
C ALA A 164 -11.61 -16.49 -14.46
N ILE A 165 -11.08 -15.26 -14.30
CA ILE A 165 -11.47 -14.12 -15.13
C ILE A 165 -11.01 -14.34 -16.59
N LEU A 166 -9.78 -14.79 -16.81
CA LEU A 166 -9.26 -15.05 -18.15
C LEU A 166 -10.08 -16.15 -18.86
N GLY A 167 -10.41 -17.23 -18.17
CA GLY A 167 -11.22 -18.31 -18.71
C GLY A 167 -12.67 -17.88 -19.04
N ALA A 168 -13.26 -17.00 -18.23
CA ALA A 168 -14.63 -16.52 -18.44
C ALA A 168 -14.76 -15.49 -19.58
N HIS A 169 -13.72 -14.70 -19.86
CA HIS A 169 -13.79 -13.56 -20.78
C HIS A 169 -12.88 -13.69 -22.02
N GLY A 170 -12.16 -14.80 -22.16
CA GLY A 170 -11.29 -15.10 -23.31
C GLY A 170 -10.31 -13.96 -23.63
N GLU A 171 -10.26 -13.52 -24.87
CA GLU A 171 -9.34 -12.48 -25.37
C GLU A 171 -9.42 -11.15 -24.62
N HIS A 172 -10.58 -10.82 -24.04
CA HIS A 172 -10.79 -9.59 -23.26
C HIS A 172 -10.51 -9.77 -21.77
N GLY A 173 -10.21 -10.99 -21.31
CA GLY A 173 -10.03 -11.30 -19.90
C GLY A 173 -8.95 -10.47 -19.20
N TRP A 174 -7.83 -10.17 -19.88
CA TRP A 174 -6.78 -9.34 -19.33
C TRP A 174 -7.22 -7.89 -19.05
N ARG A 175 -8.14 -7.34 -19.88
CA ARG A 175 -8.74 -6.02 -19.65
C ARG A 175 -9.61 -6.02 -18.40
N VAL A 176 -10.43 -7.06 -18.25
CA VAL A 176 -11.30 -7.24 -17.08
C VAL A 176 -10.47 -7.39 -15.80
N CYS A 177 -9.33 -8.09 -15.84
CA CYS A 177 -8.39 -8.13 -14.72
C CYS A 177 -7.91 -6.73 -14.32
N TRP A 178 -7.48 -5.91 -15.28
CA TRP A 178 -7.03 -4.56 -14.98
C TRP A 178 -8.14 -3.66 -14.44
N TRP A 179 -9.35 -3.76 -14.97
CA TRP A 179 -10.49 -3.01 -14.45
C TRP A 179 -10.84 -3.44 -13.03
N SER A 180 -10.85 -4.73 -12.75
CA SER A 180 -11.11 -5.23 -11.39
C SER A 180 -10.02 -4.81 -10.40
N PHE A 181 -8.73 -4.87 -10.77
CA PHE A 181 -7.63 -4.40 -9.93
C PHE A 181 -7.73 -2.90 -9.65
N GLY A 182 -8.02 -2.11 -10.68
CA GLY A 182 -8.21 -0.67 -10.55
C GLY A 182 -9.39 -0.33 -9.64
N ALA A 183 -10.55 -0.98 -9.83
CA ALA A 183 -11.75 -0.76 -9.02
C ALA A 183 -11.50 -1.10 -7.53
N VAL A 184 -10.88 -2.25 -7.25
CA VAL A 184 -10.50 -2.64 -5.88
C VAL A 184 -9.53 -1.63 -5.28
N THR A 185 -8.52 -1.18 -6.03
CA THR A 185 -7.54 -0.20 -5.56
C THR A 185 -8.19 1.15 -5.25
N LEU A 186 -9.14 1.62 -6.06
CA LEU A 186 -9.89 2.85 -5.81
C LEU A 186 -10.81 2.73 -4.58
N LEU A 187 -11.45 1.58 -4.39
CA LEU A 187 -12.20 1.30 -3.16
C LEU A 187 -11.30 1.35 -1.93
N LEU A 188 -10.10 0.76 -2.01
CA LEU A 188 -9.12 0.81 -0.92
C LEU A 188 -8.56 2.22 -0.71
N ALA A 189 -8.46 3.05 -1.75
CA ALA A 189 -8.12 4.46 -1.61
C ALA A 189 -9.18 5.22 -0.79
N LEU A 190 -10.46 4.97 -1.05
CA LEU A 190 -11.56 5.54 -0.27
C LEU A 190 -11.51 5.07 1.19
N LEU A 191 -11.32 3.78 1.44
CA LEU A 191 -11.19 3.24 2.79
C LEU A 191 -9.96 3.82 3.52
N ALA A 192 -8.83 3.95 2.83
CA ALA A 192 -7.63 4.59 3.38
C ALA A 192 -7.92 6.05 3.76
N TRP A 193 -8.60 6.81 2.89
CA TRP A 193 -9.00 8.18 3.20
C TRP A 193 -9.92 8.27 4.42
N LEU A 194 -10.88 7.40 4.57
CA LEU A 194 -11.86 7.43 5.66
C LEU A 194 -11.26 6.95 6.99
N LEU A 195 -10.45 5.89 6.95
CA LEU A 195 -10.06 5.14 8.15
C LEU A 195 -8.59 5.38 8.57
N LEU A 196 -7.69 5.86 7.71
CA LEU A 196 -6.34 6.20 8.18
C LEU A 196 -6.34 7.51 8.96
N ARG A 197 -5.47 7.55 9.98
CA ARG A 197 -5.12 8.76 10.73
C ARG A 197 -3.60 8.85 10.77
N ASN A 198 -3.05 10.07 10.76
CA ASN A 198 -1.60 10.27 10.64
C ASN A 198 -0.87 9.79 11.89
N CYS A 199 -1.38 10.10 13.07
CA CYS A 199 -0.81 9.69 14.35
C CYS A 199 -1.90 9.39 15.38
N PRO A 200 -1.59 8.61 16.44
CA PRO A 200 -2.55 8.29 17.50
C PRO A 200 -3.01 9.53 18.26
N GLU A 201 -2.15 10.53 18.39
CA GLU A 201 -2.43 11.80 19.10
C GLU A 201 -3.56 12.58 18.43
N ASP A 202 -3.76 12.48 17.11
CA ASP A 202 -4.84 13.14 16.37
C ASP A 202 -6.24 12.77 16.91
N ILE A 203 -6.36 11.63 17.58
CA ILE A 203 -7.60 11.14 18.17
C ILE A 203 -7.48 10.86 19.68
N GLY A 204 -6.47 11.46 20.33
CA GLY A 204 -6.26 11.38 21.77
C GLY A 204 -5.82 10.00 22.27
N LEU A 205 -5.21 9.17 21.42
CA LEU A 205 -4.69 7.86 21.76
C LEU A 205 -3.16 7.87 21.89
N ARG A 206 -2.63 6.85 22.58
CA ARG A 206 -1.19 6.53 22.62
C ARG A 206 -0.89 5.38 21.67
N PRO A 207 0.38 5.20 21.23
CA PRO A 207 0.77 4.05 20.43
C PRO A 207 0.43 2.71 21.09
N VAL A 208 0.08 1.70 20.27
CA VAL A 208 -0.25 0.35 20.75
C VAL A 208 0.92 -0.24 21.52
N ALA A 209 0.66 -0.74 22.75
CA ALA A 209 1.63 -1.32 23.68
C ALA A 209 2.63 -0.34 24.31
N CYS A 210 2.30 0.96 24.39
CA CYS A 210 2.84 1.77 25.47
C CYS A 210 2.13 1.35 26.75
N THR A 211 2.83 0.62 27.63
CA THR A 211 2.38 0.38 29.00
C THR A 211 2.50 1.67 29.78
N ASP A 212 1.51 1.96 30.65
CA ASP A 212 1.49 3.16 31.51
C ASP A 212 2.66 3.22 32.50
N ASP A 213 3.44 2.13 32.66
CA ASP A 213 4.56 1.98 33.59
C ASP A 213 5.95 2.31 32.99
N ALA A 214 6.06 2.73 31.74
CA ALA A 214 7.34 3.21 31.22
C ALA A 214 7.58 4.64 31.73
N PRO A 215 8.64 4.89 32.55
CA PRO A 215 8.99 6.25 32.94
C PRO A 215 9.19 7.08 31.67
N PRO A 216 8.88 8.40 31.70
CA PRO A 216 9.08 9.27 30.55
C PRO A 216 10.52 9.11 30.11
N VAL A 217 10.74 8.70 28.84
CA VAL A 217 12.08 8.64 28.27
C VAL A 217 12.61 10.06 28.32
N GLN A 218 13.44 10.32 29.35
CA GLN A 218 14.27 11.51 29.37
C GLN A 218 15.07 11.46 28.07
N ARG A 219 14.80 12.37 27.16
CA ARG A 219 15.68 12.62 26.02
C ARG A 219 17.04 12.92 26.64
N ALA A 220 17.91 11.91 26.69
CA ALA A 220 19.32 12.13 26.96
C ALA A 220 19.73 13.19 25.95
N GLY A 221 20.14 14.35 26.44
CA GLY A 221 20.60 15.44 25.61
C GLY A 221 21.60 14.87 24.62
N ALA A 222 21.41 15.14 23.34
CA ALA A 222 22.33 14.71 22.31
C ALA A 222 23.73 15.12 22.75
N PRO A 223 24.72 14.20 22.86
CA PRO A 223 26.08 14.58 23.10
C PRO A 223 26.48 15.48 21.93
N GLY A 224 26.83 16.74 22.23
CA GLY A 224 27.33 17.68 21.24
C GLY A 224 28.48 17.04 20.49
N LEU A 225 28.29 16.75 19.21
CA LEU A 225 29.36 16.39 18.30
C LEU A 225 30.22 17.65 18.11
N ASN A 226 31.29 17.77 18.94
CA ASN A 226 32.36 18.72 18.68
C ASN A 226 33.18 18.20 17.49
N TRP A 227 33.00 18.83 16.36
CA TRP A 227 33.89 18.74 15.22
C TRP A 227 35.00 19.79 15.44
N SER A 228 36.13 19.41 16.05
CA SER A 228 37.37 20.15 16.06
C SER A 228 38.40 19.38 15.27
#